data_bc7e2ac8699a29a7dd1ab53a5b5b23df
#
_entry.id   bc7e2ac8699a29a7dd1ab53a5b5b23df
#
_cell.length_a   1.000
_cell.length_b   1.000
_cell.length_c   1.000
_cell.angle_alpha   90.00
_cell.angle_beta   90.00
_cell.angle_gamma   90.00
#
_symmetry.space_group_name_H-M   'P 1'
#
loop_
_entity.id
_entity.type
_entity.pdbx_description
1 polymer ?
#
loop_
_entity_poly.entity_id
_entity_poly.type
_entity_poly.pdbx_seq_one_letter_code
_entity_poly.pdbx_strand_id
1 'polypeptide(L)'
;SVSCYAMLGLVPSPPGRIDGGKAHFQGQDLLALSEDELRAIRGRDITMIFQDPMTCLNPFMKIGDQLIEPLTLHKGLVKGPARERAMALLDEVGIRDPQAAMSAFPHEFSGGMRQRVMIAMALINEPKLLIADEPTTALDVTIQAQILKLIAELQTKRDIGVLFISHDLAVVSDIADQIVVMEKGKVVESGQPKAIFDNPQHPYTQKLLAAIPSGQKTAD
;
A
#
# COMPACT_ATOMS: atom_id res chain seq x y z
N SER A 1 3.33 9.89 2.91
CA SER A 1 2.00 10.04 2.28
C SER A 1 1.95 11.13 1.23
N VAL A 2 2.11 12.44 1.58
CA VAL A 2 1.87 13.59 0.67
C VAL A 2 2.65 13.52 -0.63
N SER A 3 3.93 13.12 -0.60
CA SER A 3 4.74 12.94 -1.82
C SER A 3 4.15 11.88 -2.76
N CYS A 4 3.60 10.80 -2.22
CA CYS A 4 2.95 9.75 -3.02
C CYS A 4 1.64 10.25 -3.63
N TYR A 5 0.84 11.00 -2.87
CA TYR A 5 -0.35 11.66 -3.42
C TYR A 5 0.00 12.64 -4.54
N ALA A 6 1.09 13.42 -4.37
CA ALA A 6 1.55 14.36 -5.39
C ALA A 6 1.96 13.63 -6.67
N MET A 7 2.74 12.54 -6.58
CA MET A 7 3.15 11.75 -7.74
C MET A 7 1.97 11.18 -8.52
N LEU A 8 0.88 10.86 -7.83
CA LEU A 8 -0.33 10.31 -8.43
C LEU A 8 -1.38 11.38 -8.78
N GLY A 9 -1.06 12.68 -8.64
CA GLY A 9 -2.02 13.75 -8.92
C GLY A 9 -3.24 13.74 -7.98
N LEU A 10 -3.10 13.21 -6.76
CA LEU A 10 -4.20 13.10 -5.79
C LEU A 10 -4.23 14.25 -4.77
N VAL A 11 -3.30 15.20 -4.87
CA VAL A 11 -3.31 16.40 -4.02
C VAL A 11 -4.33 17.39 -4.60
N PRO A 12 -5.36 17.78 -3.83
CA PRO A 12 -6.34 18.76 -4.30
C PRO A 12 -5.66 20.09 -4.65
N SER A 13 -5.92 20.61 -5.82
CA SER A 13 -5.40 21.91 -6.27
C SER A 13 -6.56 22.77 -6.80
N PRO A 14 -6.88 23.89 -6.16
CA PRO A 14 -6.39 24.44 -4.91
C PRO A 14 -6.91 23.66 -3.68
N PRO A 15 -6.32 23.80 -2.45
CA PRO A 15 -5.23 24.74 -2.11
C PRO A 15 -3.82 24.18 -2.36
N GLY A 16 -3.67 22.88 -2.62
CA GLY A 16 -2.36 22.27 -2.84
C GLY A 16 -1.70 22.76 -4.13
N ARG A 17 -0.35 22.81 -4.11
CA ARG A 17 0.46 23.14 -5.26
C ARG A 17 1.73 22.29 -5.26
N ILE A 18 2.13 21.80 -6.43
CA ILE A 18 3.41 21.13 -6.66
C ILE A 18 4.36 22.15 -7.29
N ASP A 19 5.39 22.59 -6.53
CA ASP A 19 6.30 23.62 -6.98
C ASP A 19 7.40 23.10 -7.91
N GLY A 20 7.60 21.78 -7.96
CA GLY A 20 8.58 21.14 -8.81
C GLY A 20 8.96 19.74 -8.31
N GLY A 21 9.92 19.15 -8.99
CA GLY A 21 10.39 17.79 -8.74
C GLY A 21 10.25 16.91 -9.97
N LYS A 22 10.62 15.64 -9.80
CA LYS A 22 10.43 14.58 -10.81
C LYS A 22 10.05 13.28 -10.11
N ALA A 23 9.16 12.52 -10.73
CA ALA A 23 8.75 11.21 -10.25
C ALA A 23 8.78 10.22 -11.42
N HIS A 24 9.88 9.50 -11.57
CA HIS A 24 10.04 8.57 -12.68
C HIS A 24 9.45 7.20 -12.36
N PHE A 25 8.54 6.75 -13.20
CA PHE A 25 8.01 5.39 -13.21
C PHE A 25 8.13 4.82 -14.63
N GLN A 26 8.86 3.71 -14.78
CA GLN A 26 9.12 3.07 -16.07
C GLN A 26 9.62 4.04 -17.17
N GLY A 27 10.50 4.96 -16.79
CA GLY A 27 11.09 5.93 -17.71
C GLY A 27 10.22 7.17 -18.00
N GLN A 28 8.99 7.23 -17.51
CA GLN A 28 8.11 8.38 -17.65
C GLN A 28 8.10 9.22 -16.37
N ASP A 29 8.11 10.54 -16.51
CA ASP A 29 7.94 11.46 -15.38
C ASP A 29 6.45 11.65 -15.10
N LEU A 30 5.95 11.07 -14.01
CA LEU A 30 4.55 11.13 -13.61
C LEU A 30 4.03 12.56 -13.40
N LEU A 31 4.91 13.48 -12.99
CA LEU A 31 4.52 14.88 -12.77
C LEU A 31 4.34 15.68 -14.08
N ALA A 32 4.83 15.14 -15.19
CA ALA A 32 4.67 15.74 -16.52
C ALA A 32 3.46 15.19 -17.30
N LEU A 33 2.80 14.14 -16.76
CA LEU A 33 1.67 13.50 -17.42
C LEU A 33 0.39 14.34 -17.28
N SER A 34 -0.46 14.27 -18.30
CA SER A 34 -1.83 14.77 -18.24
C SER A 34 -2.69 13.93 -17.27
N GLU A 35 -3.84 14.47 -16.88
CA GLU A 35 -4.78 13.74 -15.99
C GLU A 35 -5.27 12.43 -16.62
N ASP A 36 -5.50 12.39 -17.93
CA ASP A 36 -5.95 11.18 -18.62
C ASP A 36 -4.85 10.11 -18.67
N GLU A 37 -3.59 10.52 -18.85
CA GLU A 37 -2.45 9.61 -18.79
C GLU A 37 -2.22 9.07 -17.38
N LEU A 38 -2.32 9.93 -16.35
CA LEU A 38 -2.25 9.50 -14.94
C LEU A 38 -3.40 8.55 -14.59
N ARG A 39 -4.63 8.83 -15.06
CA ARG A 39 -5.79 7.96 -14.85
C ARG A 39 -5.58 6.57 -15.46
N ALA A 40 -4.90 6.47 -16.60
CA ALA A 40 -4.58 5.19 -17.21
C ALA A 40 -3.56 4.36 -16.40
N ILE A 41 -2.73 5.00 -15.57
CA ILE A 41 -1.72 4.37 -14.73
C ILE A 41 -2.29 3.99 -13.35
N ARG A 42 -3.09 4.90 -12.75
CA ARG A 42 -3.71 4.70 -11.44
C ARG A 42 -4.64 3.48 -11.45
N GLY A 43 -4.49 2.64 -10.44
CA GLY A 43 -5.30 1.43 -10.29
C GLY A 43 -4.95 0.29 -11.26
N ARG A 44 -4.13 0.54 -12.28
CA ARG A 44 -3.62 -0.45 -13.21
C ARG A 44 -2.16 -0.80 -12.94
N ASP A 45 -1.26 0.16 -13.12
CA ASP A 45 0.20 -0.05 -13.00
C ASP A 45 0.74 0.39 -11.63
N ILE A 46 0.15 1.42 -11.04
CA ILE A 46 0.43 1.90 -9.68
C ILE A 46 -0.86 1.85 -8.88
N THR A 47 -0.81 1.17 -7.74
CA THR A 47 -1.93 1.09 -6.80
C THR A 47 -1.51 1.57 -5.42
N MET A 48 -2.49 1.96 -4.61
CA MET A 48 -2.23 2.49 -3.28
C MET A 48 -3.20 1.91 -2.26
N ILE A 49 -2.64 1.46 -1.13
CA ILE A 49 -3.38 1.17 0.10
C ILE A 49 -3.26 2.43 0.96
N PHE A 50 -4.40 3.03 1.28
CA PHE A 50 -4.48 4.23 2.09
C PHE A 50 -4.52 3.88 3.58
N GLN A 51 -4.19 4.86 4.42
CA GLN A 51 -4.04 4.72 5.87
C GLN A 51 -5.31 4.21 6.58
N ASP A 52 -6.50 4.58 6.11
CA ASP A 52 -7.76 4.23 6.77
C ASP A 52 -8.62 3.29 5.92
N PRO A 53 -8.74 1.99 6.31
CA PRO A 53 -9.59 1.03 5.62
C PRO A 53 -11.08 1.40 5.63
N MET A 54 -11.50 2.20 6.59
CA MET A 54 -12.91 2.58 6.74
C MET A 54 -13.38 3.58 5.68
N THR A 55 -12.45 4.39 5.17
CA THR A 55 -12.73 5.41 4.17
C THR A 55 -12.49 4.93 2.73
N CYS A 56 -11.76 3.82 2.55
CA CYS A 56 -11.39 3.31 1.23
C CYS A 56 -12.43 2.39 0.61
N LEU A 57 -13.15 1.63 1.44
CA LEU A 57 -14.24 0.77 0.97
C LEU A 57 -15.55 1.54 0.97
N ASN A 58 -16.26 1.54 -0.15
CA ASN A 58 -17.59 2.13 -0.22
C ASN A 58 -18.59 1.30 0.62
N PRO A 59 -19.13 1.84 1.73
CA PRO A 59 -20.00 1.09 2.64
C PRO A 59 -21.34 0.67 2.00
N PHE A 60 -21.73 1.32 0.91
CA PHE A 60 -23.00 1.07 0.20
C PHE A 60 -22.85 0.11 -0.99
N MET A 61 -21.64 -0.37 -1.28
CA MET A 61 -21.36 -1.32 -2.35
C MET A 61 -20.90 -2.65 -1.78
N LYS A 62 -21.31 -3.75 -2.42
CA LYS A 62 -20.80 -5.08 -2.10
C LYS A 62 -19.33 -5.18 -2.42
N ILE A 63 -18.60 -5.99 -1.65
CA ILE A 63 -17.16 -6.24 -1.86
C ILE A 63 -16.88 -6.74 -3.27
N GLY A 64 -17.72 -7.65 -3.78
CA GLY A 64 -17.57 -8.18 -5.12
C GLY A 64 -17.68 -7.12 -6.22
N ASP A 65 -18.61 -6.19 -6.08
CA ASP A 65 -18.76 -5.12 -7.07
C ASP A 65 -17.55 -4.19 -7.09
N GLN A 66 -17.01 -3.86 -5.90
CA GLN A 66 -15.82 -3.03 -5.76
C GLN A 66 -14.55 -3.71 -6.33
N LEU A 67 -14.43 -5.04 -6.21
CA LEU A 67 -13.32 -5.79 -6.81
C LEU A 67 -13.44 -5.97 -8.31
N ILE A 68 -14.68 -6.09 -8.84
CA ILE A 68 -14.94 -6.28 -10.27
C ILE A 68 -14.73 -4.98 -11.05
N GLU A 69 -15.06 -3.84 -10.47
CA GLU A 69 -15.02 -2.54 -11.15
C GLU A 69 -13.65 -2.23 -11.76
N PRO A 70 -12.50 -2.34 -11.02
CA PRO A 70 -11.18 -2.10 -11.61
C PRO A 70 -10.82 -3.07 -12.75
N LEU A 71 -11.25 -4.32 -12.67
CA LEU A 71 -11.04 -5.31 -13.74
C LEU A 71 -11.81 -4.96 -15.01
N THR A 72 -13.04 -4.50 -14.86
CA THR A 72 -13.86 -4.07 -16.00
C THR A 72 -13.27 -2.80 -16.61
N LEU A 73 -12.89 -1.83 -15.76
CA LEU A 73 -12.38 -0.53 -16.21
C LEU A 73 -11.02 -0.65 -16.92
N HIS A 74 -10.06 -1.36 -16.32
CA HIS A 74 -8.67 -1.37 -16.81
C HIS A 74 -8.33 -2.57 -17.70
N LYS A 75 -9.02 -3.70 -17.55
CA LYS A 75 -8.76 -4.92 -18.33
C LYS A 75 -9.88 -5.27 -19.28
N GLY A 76 -11.00 -4.54 -19.27
CA GLY A 76 -12.15 -4.82 -20.12
C GLY A 76 -12.81 -6.19 -19.86
N LEU A 77 -12.59 -6.78 -18.68
CA LEU A 77 -13.14 -8.09 -18.37
C LEU A 77 -14.66 -8.00 -18.19
N VAL A 78 -15.37 -8.98 -18.75
CA VAL A 78 -16.80 -9.17 -18.50
C VAL A 78 -17.03 -9.76 -17.09
N LYS A 79 -18.25 -9.60 -16.56
CA LYS A 79 -18.56 -9.92 -15.14
C LYS A 79 -18.18 -11.33 -14.69
N GLY A 80 -18.34 -12.37 -15.52
CA GLY A 80 -18.04 -13.76 -15.17
C GLY A 80 -16.56 -13.94 -14.80
N PRO A 81 -15.63 -13.79 -15.77
CA PRO A 81 -14.19 -13.87 -15.51
C PRO A 81 -13.67 -12.90 -14.45
N ALA A 82 -14.23 -11.67 -14.39
CA ALA A 82 -13.86 -10.71 -13.35
C ALA A 82 -14.25 -11.22 -11.95
N ARG A 83 -15.42 -11.85 -11.80
CA ARG A 83 -15.86 -12.45 -10.55
C ARG A 83 -14.97 -13.61 -10.11
N GLU A 84 -14.62 -14.52 -11.02
CA GLU A 84 -13.72 -15.65 -10.74
C GLU A 84 -12.36 -15.15 -10.25
N ARG A 85 -11.82 -14.14 -10.93
CA ARG A 85 -10.54 -13.55 -10.53
C ARG A 85 -10.61 -12.85 -9.17
N ALA A 86 -11.71 -12.13 -8.89
CA ALA A 86 -11.92 -11.49 -7.59
C ALA A 86 -12.02 -12.53 -6.46
N MET A 87 -12.73 -13.64 -6.68
CA MET A 87 -12.84 -14.73 -5.71
C MET A 87 -11.48 -15.40 -5.45
N ALA A 88 -10.72 -15.70 -6.51
CA ALA A 88 -9.38 -16.28 -6.38
C ALA A 88 -8.45 -15.37 -5.57
N LEU A 89 -8.53 -14.05 -5.77
CA LEU A 89 -7.70 -13.12 -5.02
C LEU A 89 -8.16 -12.94 -3.58
N LEU A 90 -9.46 -12.99 -3.30
CA LEU A 90 -9.97 -13.01 -1.92
C LEU A 90 -9.48 -14.24 -1.15
N ASP A 91 -9.43 -15.40 -1.80
CA ASP A 91 -8.85 -16.63 -1.22
C ASP A 91 -7.35 -16.44 -0.95
N GLU A 92 -6.61 -15.90 -1.91
CA GLU A 92 -5.16 -15.65 -1.80
C GLU A 92 -4.81 -14.70 -0.64
N VAL A 93 -5.62 -13.68 -0.39
CA VAL A 93 -5.43 -12.81 0.77
C VAL A 93 -5.97 -13.40 2.08
N GLY A 94 -6.48 -14.62 2.07
CA GLY A 94 -6.91 -15.36 3.25
C GLY A 94 -8.32 -15.01 3.75
N ILE A 95 -9.23 -14.66 2.87
CA ILE A 95 -10.67 -14.59 3.18
C ILE A 95 -11.25 -16.01 3.08
N ARG A 96 -11.77 -16.54 4.20
CA ARG A 96 -12.17 -17.97 4.33
C ARG A 96 -13.28 -18.41 3.38
N ASP A 97 -14.24 -17.53 3.09
CA ASP A 97 -15.36 -17.80 2.19
C ASP A 97 -15.46 -16.70 1.14
N PRO A 98 -14.67 -16.78 0.06
CA PRO A 98 -14.69 -15.78 -1.01
C PRO A 98 -16.06 -15.61 -1.66
N GLN A 99 -16.81 -16.71 -1.78
CA GLN A 99 -18.15 -16.69 -2.41
C GLN A 99 -19.15 -15.85 -1.59
N ALA A 100 -19.20 -16.04 -0.27
CA ALA A 100 -20.02 -15.24 0.62
C ALA A 100 -19.52 -13.78 0.66
N ALA A 101 -18.18 -13.59 0.75
CA ALA A 101 -17.55 -12.28 0.77
C ALA A 101 -17.91 -11.40 -0.42
N MET A 102 -18.03 -11.98 -1.62
CA MET A 102 -18.43 -11.24 -2.82
C MET A 102 -19.82 -10.58 -2.69
N SER A 103 -20.69 -11.12 -1.84
CA SER A 103 -22.07 -10.64 -1.67
C SER A 103 -22.24 -9.77 -0.43
N ALA A 104 -21.25 -9.73 0.44
CA ALA A 104 -21.24 -8.98 1.70
C ALA A 104 -20.85 -7.51 1.51
N PHE A 105 -21.22 -6.68 2.48
CA PHE A 105 -20.86 -5.27 2.56
C PHE A 105 -19.67 -5.06 3.50
N PRO A 106 -18.90 -3.95 3.37
CA PRO A 106 -17.76 -3.69 4.22
C PRO A 106 -18.02 -3.73 5.73
N HIS A 107 -19.20 -3.31 6.19
CA HIS A 107 -19.55 -3.30 7.61
C HIS A 107 -19.72 -4.70 8.21
N GLU A 108 -19.88 -5.74 7.40
CA GLU A 108 -19.98 -7.13 7.83
C GLU A 108 -18.59 -7.76 8.11
N PHE A 109 -17.49 -7.04 7.81
CA PHE A 109 -16.12 -7.51 7.97
C PHE A 109 -15.44 -6.90 9.20
N SER A 110 -14.60 -7.70 9.87
CA SER A 110 -13.66 -7.19 10.88
C SER A 110 -12.62 -6.25 10.28
N GLY A 111 -11.91 -5.47 11.09
CA GLY A 111 -10.84 -4.57 10.62
C GLY A 111 -9.78 -5.30 9.78
N GLY A 112 -9.28 -6.44 10.27
CA GLY A 112 -8.31 -7.25 9.53
C GLY A 112 -8.86 -7.85 8.24
N MET A 113 -10.14 -8.21 8.18
CA MET A 113 -10.78 -8.67 6.93
C MET A 113 -10.90 -7.52 5.92
N ARG A 114 -11.30 -6.32 6.35
CA ARG A 114 -11.35 -5.14 5.47
C ARG A 114 -9.97 -4.81 4.91
N GLN A 115 -8.92 -4.92 5.73
CA GLN A 115 -7.55 -4.71 5.28
C GLN A 115 -7.14 -5.72 4.21
N ARG A 116 -7.48 -7.00 4.39
CA ARG A 116 -7.23 -8.04 3.37
C ARG A 116 -7.98 -7.76 2.06
N VAL A 117 -9.23 -7.30 2.13
CA VAL A 117 -10.01 -6.88 0.96
C VAL A 117 -9.36 -5.69 0.26
N MET A 118 -8.85 -4.69 1.00
CA MET A 118 -8.13 -3.55 0.40
C MET A 118 -6.85 -3.98 -0.29
N ILE A 119 -6.09 -4.91 0.30
CA ILE A 119 -4.92 -5.51 -0.36
C ILE A 119 -5.34 -6.22 -1.65
N ALA A 120 -6.43 -6.99 -1.61
CA ALA A 120 -6.97 -7.63 -2.82
C ALA A 120 -7.35 -6.60 -3.88
N MET A 121 -8.05 -5.53 -3.52
CA MET A 121 -8.39 -4.45 -4.45
C MET A 121 -7.15 -3.79 -5.06
N ALA A 122 -6.13 -3.54 -4.26
CA ALA A 122 -4.88 -2.95 -4.75
C ALA A 122 -4.13 -3.89 -5.71
N LEU A 123 -4.25 -5.19 -5.55
CA LEU A 123 -3.53 -6.18 -6.36
C LEU A 123 -4.34 -6.78 -7.52
N ILE A 124 -5.61 -6.43 -7.65
CA ILE A 124 -6.54 -7.07 -8.60
C ILE A 124 -6.12 -6.93 -10.07
N ASN A 125 -5.51 -5.79 -10.40
CA ASN A 125 -4.99 -5.50 -11.73
C ASN A 125 -3.53 -5.92 -11.95
N GLU A 126 -2.87 -6.57 -10.97
CA GLU A 126 -1.45 -6.95 -11.02
C GLU A 126 -0.57 -5.73 -11.27
N PRO A 127 -0.56 -4.76 -10.35
CA PRO A 127 0.23 -3.56 -10.49
C PRO A 127 1.73 -3.88 -10.49
N LYS A 128 2.54 -2.96 -11.02
CA LYS A 128 4.00 -3.02 -10.94
C LYS A 128 4.55 -2.34 -9.70
N LEU A 129 3.77 -1.40 -9.13
CA LEU A 129 4.10 -0.70 -7.89
C LEU A 129 2.88 -0.65 -6.98
N LEU A 130 3.07 -1.14 -5.76
CA LEU A 130 2.13 -0.98 -4.66
C LEU A 130 2.68 0.07 -3.68
N ILE A 131 1.94 1.13 -3.44
CA ILE A 131 2.21 2.09 -2.38
C ILE A 131 1.36 1.70 -1.17
N ALA A 132 1.99 1.33 -0.06
CA ALA A 132 1.32 0.97 1.17
C ALA A 132 1.55 2.09 2.20
N ASP A 133 0.54 2.94 2.39
CA ASP A 133 0.61 4.10 3.29
C ASP A 133 0.02 3.73 4.65
N GLU A 134 0.89 3.43 5.60
CA GLU A 134 0.55 2.96 6.96
C GLU A 134 -0.50 1.82 6.96
N PRO A 135 -0.30 0.73 6.22
CA PRO A 135 -1.35 -0.25 5.94
C PRO A 135 -1.78 -1.06 7.17
N THR A 136 -1.13 -0.89 8.30
CA THR A 136 -1.41 -1.63 9.55
C THR A 136 -1.84 -0.74 10.71
N THR A 137 -1.95 0.57 10.49
CA THR A 137 -2.45 1.51 11.49
C THR A 137 -3.88 1.14 11.91
N ALA A 138 -4.16 1.20 13.20
CA ALA A 138 -5.42 0.79 13.82
C ALA A 138 -5.73 -0.73 13.84
N LEU A 139 -4.74 -1.59 13.56
CA LEU A 139 -4.84 -3.04 13.75
C LEU A 139 -4.12 -3.46 15.04
N ASP A 140 -4.59 -4.55 15.65
CA ASP A 140 -3.85 -5.17 16.76
C ASP A 140 -2.53 -5.80 16.26
N VAL A 141 -1.56 -5.98 17.16
CA VAL A 141 -0.20 -6.44 16.84
C VAL A 141 -0.20 -7.78 16.08
N THR A 142 -1.11 -8.69 16.44
CA THR A 142 -1.18 -10.00 15.80
C THR A 142 -1.66 -9.90 14.36
N ILE A 143 -2.70 -9.11 14.11
CA ILE A 143 -3.22 -8.88 12.75
C ILE A 143 -2.22 -8.06 11.93
N GLN A 144 -1.54 -7.09 12.55
CA GLN A 144 -0.46 -6.33 11.90
C GLN A 144 0.61 -7.26 11.34
N ALA A 145 1.16 -8.17 12.15
CA ALA A 145 2.16 -9.14 11.71
C ALA A 145 1.65 -10.03 10.54
N GLN A 146 0.40 -10.45 10.59
CA GLN A 146 -0.21 -11.23 9.50
C GLN A 146 -0.33 -10.43 8.20
N ILE A 147 -0.69 -9.15 8.27
CA ILE A 147 -0.82 -8.28 7.09
C ILE A 147 0.55 -7.99 6.46
N LEU A 148 1.57 -7.75 7.28
CA LEU A 148 2.94 -7.53 6.80
C LEU A 148 3.49 -8.77 6.10
N LYS A 149 3.33 -9.94 6.70
CA LYS A 149 3.71 -11.22 6.10
C LYS A 149 2.99 -11.44 4.77
N LEU A 150 1.68 -11.16 4.71
CA LEU A 150 0.90 -11.27 3.48
C LEU A 150 1.44 -10.35 2.37
N ILE A 151 1.76 -9.08 2.68
CA ILE A 151 2.33 -8.14 1.70
C ILE A 151 3.68 -8.65 1.19
N ALA A 152 4.57 -9.14 2.07
CA ALA A 152 5.88 -9.68 1.68
C ALA A 152 5.75 -10.94 0.80
N GLU A 153 4.85 -11.86 1.13
CA GLU A 153 4.57 -13.06 0.32
C GLU A 153 4.03 -12.69 -1.06
N LEU A 154 3.10 -11.72 -1.13
CA LEU A 154 2.54 -11.25 -2.40
C LEU A 154 3.54 -10.47 -3.24
N GLN A 155 4.42 -9.67 -2.61
CA GLN A 155 5.53 -8.99 -3.26
C GLN A 155 6.42 -9.99 -4.00
N THR A 156 6.91 -11.00 -3.28
CA THR A 156 7.80 -12.03 -3.83
C THR A 156 7.09 -12.84 -4.93
N LYS A 157 5.86 -13.29 -4.67
CA LYS A 157 5.10 -14.14 -5.60
C LYS A 157 4.76 -13.44 -6.90
N ARG A 158 4.52 -12.13 -6.86
CA ARG A 158 4.04 -11.34 -8.01
C ARG A 158 5.09 -10.45 -8.63
N ASP A 159 6.32 -10.43 -8.09
CA ASP A 159 7.43 -9.59 -8.54
C ASP A 159 7.02 -8.11 -8.68
N ILE A 160 6.40 -7.56 -7.63
CA ILE A 160 5.95 -6.17 -7.59
C ILE A 160 6.88 -5.31 -6.72
N GLY A 161 7.13 -4.06 -7.14
CA GLY A 161 7.75 -3.07 -6.27
C GLY A 161 6.78 -2.66 -5.15
N VAL A 162 7.28 -2.54 -3.92
CA VAL A 162 6.47 -2.03 -2.80
C VAL A 162 7.14 -0.81 -2.20
N LEU A 163 6.42 0.31 -2.18
CA LEU A 163 6.79 1.50 -1.42
C LEU A 163 6.00 1.50 -0.11
N PHE A 164 6.64 1.08 0.97
CA PHE A 164 6.03 0.96 2.27
C PHE A 164 6.29 2.23 3.11
N ILE A 165 5.24 2.86 3.61
CA ILE A 165 5.32 4.03 4.49
C ILE A 165 4.86 3.60 5.87
N SER A 166 5.69 3.85 6.88
CA SER A 166 5.40 3.54 8.28
C SER A 166 6.12 4.51 9.21
N HIS A 167 5.53 4.73 10.36
CA HIS A 167 6.20 5.36 11.50
C HIS A 167 6.81 4.32 12.47
N ASP A 168 6.54 3.03 12.24
CA ASP A 168 7.07 1.92 13.05
C ASP A 168 8.32 1.35 12.38
N LEU A 169 9.48 1.68 12.96
CA LEU A 169 10.77 1.25 12.46
C LEU A 169 11.00 -0.26 12.62
N ALA A 170 10.41 -0.89 13.65
CA ALA A 170 10.56 -2.34 13.84
C ALA A 170 9.94 -3.11 12.67
N VAL A 171 8.78 -2.66 12.21
CA VAL A 171 8.12 -3.20 11.02
C VAL A 171 8.99 -3.04 9.76
N VAL A 172 9.60 -1.86 9.60
CA VAL A 172 10.39 -1.54 8.40
C VAL A 172 11.66 -2.39 8.33
N SER A 173 12.27 -2.72 9.47
CA SER A 173 13.52 -3.51 9.53
C SER A 173 13.38 -4.88 8.86
N ASP A 174 12.21 -5.50 9.00
CA ASP A 174 11.98 -6.89 8.61
C ASP A 174 11.59 -7.07 7.14
N ILE A 175 11.11 -5.99 6.51
CA ILE A 175 10.51 -6.08 5.16
C ILE A 175 11.19 -5.22 4.10
N ALA A 176 12.06 -4.26 4.49
CA ALA A 176 12.61 -3.30 3.56
C ALA A 176 13.98 -3.72 3.00
N ASP A 177 14.17 -3.57 1.70
CA ASP A 177 15.49 -3.67 1.05
C ASP A 177 16.26 -2.34 1.16
N GLN A 178 15.51 -1.23 1.20
CA GLN A 178 16.04 0.15 1.30
C GLN A 178 15.15 0.97 2.25
N ILE A 179 15.76 1.79 3.07
CA ILE A 179 15.08 2.71 3.98
C ILE A 179 15.39 4.15 3.60
N VAL A 180 14.37 4.99 3.61
CA VAL A 180 14.48 6.44 3.46
C VAL A 180 13.85 7.09 4.68
N VAL A 181 14.66 7.76 5.49
CA VAL A 181 14.20 8.50 6.67
C VAL A 181 13.88 9.94 6.27
N MET A 182 12.69 10.39 6.64
CA MET A 182 12.24 11.76 6.35
C MET A 182 11.93 12.52 7.64
N GLU A 183 12.40 13.76 7.72
CA GLU A 183 12.04 14.71 8.77
C GLU A 183 11.57 16.02 8.13
N LYS A 184 10.39 16.52 8.53
CA LYS A 184 9.82 17.82 8.06
C LYS A 184 9.83 17.96 6.54
N GLY A 185 9.47 16.89 5.83
CA GLY A 185 9.37 16.87 4.37
C GLY A 185 10.70 16.73 3.62
N LYS A 186 11.83 16.54 4.34
CA LYS A 186 13.15 16.34 3.74
C LYS A 186 13.67 14.94 4.02
N VAL A 187 14.32 14.34 3.03
CA VAL A 187 15.13 13.13 3.25
C VAL A 187 16.35 13.51 4.06
N VAL A 188 16.51 12.89 5.22
CA VAL A 188 17.63 13.16 6.14
C VAL A 188 18.65 12.03 6.14
N GLU A 189 18.23 10.81 5.86
CA GLU A 189 19.10 9.65 5.77
C GLU A 189 18.49 8.59 4.83
N SER A 190 19.32 7.80 4.16
CA SER A 190 18.87 6.67 3.35
C SER A 190 19.94 5.59 3.28
N GLY A 191 19.53 4.33 3.24
CA GLY A 191 20.46 3.20 3.17
C GLY A 191 19.76 1.85 3.33
N GLN A 192 20.56 0.79 3.31
CA GLN A 192 20.05 -0.54 3.64
C GLN A 192 19.65 -0.61 5.13
N PRO A 193 18.70 -1.47 5.52
CA PRO A 193 18.25 -1.59 6.91
C PRO A 193 19.40 -1.71 7.89
N LYS A 194 20.34 -2.63 7.64
CA LYS A 194 21.50 -2.83 8.52
C LYS A 194 22.30 -1.56 8.77
N ALA A 195 22.54 -0.75 7.74
CA ALA A 195 23.29 0.51 7.90
C ALA A 195 22.50 1.53 8.75
N ILE A 196 21.20 1.64 8.54
CA ILE A 196 20.33 2.57 9.28
C ILE A 196 20.16 2.16 10.75
N PHE A 197 20.05 0.84 11.03
CA PHE A 197 19.81 0.35 12.39
C PHE A 197 21.11 0.24 13.22
N ASP A 198 22.21 -0.24 12.62
CA ASP A 198 23.45 -0.49 13.34
C ASP A 198 24.30 0.78 13.49
N ASN A 199 24.26 1.70 12.52
CA ASN A 199 25.11 2.89 12.50
C ASN A 199 24.39 4.13 11.92
N PRO A 200 23.30 4.59 12.55
CA PRO A 200 22.55 5.76 12.10
C PRO A 200 23.41 7.02 12.18
N GLN A 201 23.49 7.78 11.09
CA GLN A 201 24.35 8.97 11.01
C GLN A 201 23.58 10.24 11.40
N HIS A 202 22.29 10.32 11.07
CA HIS A 202 21.51 11.53 11.33
C HIS A 202 20.92 11.54 12.76
N PRO A 203 20.99 12.66 13.50
CA PRO A 203 20.48 12.76 14.88
C PRO A 203 18.98 12.42 15.00
N TYR A 204 18.19 12.69 13.97
CA TYR A 204 16.79 12.34 13.96
C TYR A 204 16.58 10.82 13.89
N THR A 205 17.33 10.12 13.02
CA THR A 205 17.31 8.66 12.93
C THR A 205 17.70 8.02 14.27
N GLN A 206 18.76 8.53 14.90
CA GLN A 206 19.20 8.08 16.23
C GLN A 206 18.08 8.21 17.28
N LYS A 207 17.35 9.35 17.27
CA LYS A 207 16.24 9.57 18.18
C LYS A 207 15.07 8.59 17.91
N LEU A 208 14.75 8.34 16.64
CA LEU A 208 13.69 7.38 16.28
C LEU A 208 14.05 5.97 16.76
N LEU A 209 15.29 5.53 16.55
CA LEU A 209 15.76 4.21 16.98
C LEU A 209 15.84 4.07 18.51
N ALA A 210 16.20 5.15 19.21
CA ALA A 210 16.21 5.16 20.68
C ALA A 210 14.79 5.08 21.29
N ALA A 211 13.77 5.44 20.54
CA ALA A 211 12.38 5.36 20.99
C ALA A 211 11.76 3.96 20.82
N ILE A 212 12.44 3.02 20.13
CA ILE A 212 11.98 1.63 20.01
C ILE A 212 12.12 0.94 21.37
N PRO A 213 11.05 0.34 21.94
CA PRO A 213 11.12 -0.41 23.18
C PRO A 213 12.16 -1.54 23.10
N SER A 214 12.96 -1.71 24.13
CA SER A 214 14.13 -2.63 24.19
C SER A 214 13.78 -4.14 24.00
N GLY A 215 12.52 -4.51 23.86
CA GLY A 215 12.05 -5.87 23.60
C GLY A 215 11.78 -6.20 22.13
N GLN A 216 11.90 -5.23 21.23
CA GLN A 216 11.66 -5.40 19.78
C GLN A 216 12.93 -5.24 18.93
N LYS A 217 14.10 -5.17 19.56
CA LYS A 217 15.37 -5.20 18.84
C LYS A 217 15.60 -6.62 18.34
N THR A 218 15.29 -6.84 17.03
CA THR A 218 15.73 -7.95 16.16
C THR A 218 15.97 -9.30 16.86
N ALA A 219 15.14 -10.27 16.59
CA ALA A 219 15.55 -11.67 16.68
C ALA A 219 16.69 -11.88 15.67
N ASP A 220 17.86 -12.36 16.17
CA ASP A 220 19.02 -12.83 15.39
C ASP A 220 18.62 -13.86 14.31
#